data_c461904288480c04100263cc6e0930b3
#
_entry.id   c461904288480c04100263cc6e0930b3
#
_cell.length_a   1.000
_cell.length_b   1.000
_cell.length_c   1.000
_cell.angle_alpha   90.00
_cell.angle_beta   90.00
_cell.angle_gamma   90.00
#
_symmetry.space_group_name_H-M   'P 1'
#
loop_
_entity.id
_entity.type
_entity.pdbx_description
1 polymer ?
#
loop_
_entity_poly.entity_id
_entity_poly.type
_entity_poly.pdbx_seq_one_letter_code
_entity_poly.pdbx_strand_id
1 'polypeptide(L)'
;MALKLYNTLSRAEEVFMPRQGLSLKAPQGESLPVTVYACGPTVYAPVHLGNWRTFILADWLTRTLTYLGYEVKLVMNITDVDDKTINGASGARVPLAEFTKKYEQLFIADREALNILPPAASPHATEFVPAMIKLIETLMAKGLAYQSDDGVYFAINKSENYGKLAGNFDPEGDFVLWKFWKEEDGDVAWNSPFGRGRPGWHLECSAMIKETLGETIDIHLGGSDLIFPHHTNEIAQSEGANGAPLAKFWLHGGFLNIAEEKMSKSLGNIFTLADLKARVALDSRATLAPLSYRYFLLSTHYRKIANFTWEALEGAQTAYQKLLNTVADWQGLSLKAPQGESLPVADETPRGFPSWDERF
;
A
#
# COMPACT_ATOMS: atom_id res chain seq x y z
N MET A 1 -17.04 -12.55 -17.56
CA MET A 1 -17.16 -11.07 -17.68
C MET A 1 -15.76 -10.45 -17.69
N ALA A 2 -15.52 -9.41 -18.50
CA ALA A 2 -14.25 -8.70 -18.45
C ALA A 2 -14.20 -7.82 -17.19
N LEU A 3 -13.09 -7.87 -16.46
CA LEU A 3 -12.87 -6.98 -15.31
C LEU A 3 -12.76 -5.54 -15.79
N LYS A 4 -13.48 -4.63 -15.17
CA LYS A 4 -13.36 -3.19 -15.37
C LYS A 4 -12.78 -2.55 -14.12
N LEU A 5 -11.82 -1.66 -14.31
CA LEU A 5 -11.17 -0.89 -13.25
C LEU A 5 -11.30 0.61 -13.57
N TYR A 6 -11.55 1.41 -12.56
CA TYR A 6 -11.46 2.86 -12.71
C TYR A 6 -10.02 3.30 -12.68
N ASN A 7 -9.55 3.85 -13.78
CA ASN A 7 -8.19 4.36 -13.90
C ASN A 7 -8.17 5.85 -13.55
N THR A 8 -7.47 6.22 -12.49
CA THR A 8 -7.38 7.61 -12.02
C THR A 8 -6.71 8.51 -13.07
N LEU A 9 -5.76 7.97 -13.87
CA LEU A 9 -5.05 8.75 -14.86
C LEU A 9 -5.97 9.20 -16.00
N SER A 10 -6.81 8.29 -16.53
CA SER A 10 -7.78 8.60 -17.59
C SER A 10 -9.12 9.11 -17.05
N ARG A 11 -9.37 8.95 -15.72
CA ARG A 11 -10.64 9.26 -15.06
C ARG A 11 -11.85 8.51 -15.62
N ALA A 12 -11.64 7.31 -16.13
CA ALA A 12 -12.65 6.47 -16.74
C ALA A 12 -12.59 5.02 -16.22
N GLU A 13 -13.71 4.32 -16.33
CA GLU A 13 -13.72 2.86 -16.19
C GLU A 13 -13.24 2.23 -17.49
N GLU A 14 -12.19 1.43 -17.39
CA GLU A 14 -11.57 0.76 -18.52
C GLU A 14 -11.59 -0.75 -18.31
N VAL A 15 -11.66 -1.50 -19.41
CA VAL A 15 -11.47 -2.95 -19.37
C VAL A 15 -10.01 -3.24 -19.00
N PHE A 16 -9.82 -3.99 -17.92
CA PHE A 16 -8.49 -4.39 -17.52
C PHE A 16 -7.89 -5.37 -18.53
N MET A 17 -6.76 -4.99 -19.10
CA MET A 17 -5.95 -5.84 -19.96
C MET A 17 -4.49 -5.75 -19.52
N PRO A 18 -3.88 -6.88 -19.08
CA PRO A 18 -2.46 -6.90 -18.72
C PRO A 18 -1.58 -6.46 -19.90
N ARG A 19 -0.36 -5.99 -19.61
CA ARG A 19 0.59 -5.51 -20.64
C ARG A 19 0.87 -6.54 -21.74
N GLN A 20 0.81 -7.81 -21.42
CA GLN A 20 1.18 -8.92 -22.33
C GLN A 20 -0.03 -9.66 -22.92
N GLY A 21 -1.21 -9.02 -22.93
CA GLY A 21 -2.42 -9.63 -23.46
C GLY A 21 -3.14 -10.53 -22.46
N LEU A 22 -4.23 -11.16 -22.87
CA LEU A 22 -5.00 -12.09 -22.06
C LEU A 22 -4.22 -13.39 -21.90
N SER A 23 -3.45 -13.54 -20.85
CA SER A 23 -2.97 -14.83 -20.42
C SER A 23 -3.89 -15.39 -19.33
N LEU A 24 -5.07 -15.82 -19.73
CA LEU A 24 -5.83 -16.81 -19.01
C LEU A 24 -5.08 -18.13 -19.20
N LYS A 25 -4.41 -18.65 -18.14
CA LYS A 25 -3.68 -19.90 -18.08
C LYS A 25 -3.35 -20.47 -19.46
N ALA A 26 -2.24 -20.02 -20.05
CA ALA A 26 -1.71 -20.69 -21.24
C ALA A 26 -1.35 -22.13 -20.85
N PRO A 27 -1.79 -23.13 -21.60
CA PRO A 27 -1.25 -24.47 -21.42
C PRO A 27 0.22 -24.42 -21.81
N GLN A 28 1.10 -24.58 -20.81
CA GLN A 28 2.56 -24.72 -20.91
C GLN A 28 3.30 -23.58 -21.65
N GLY A 29 3.75 -22.58 -20.90
CA GLY A 29 4.82 -21.68 -21.32
C GLY A 29 4.49 -20.20 -21.19
N GLU A 30 5.09 -19.55 -20.19
CA GLU A 30 5.44 -18.12 -20.16
C GLU A 30 4.30 -17.09 -20.18
N SER A 31 3.32 -17.20 -19.29
CA SER A 31 2.53 -16.02 -18.98
C SER A 31 3.24 -15.23 -17.88
N LEU A 32 3.67 -14.02 -18.19
CA LEU A 32 4.21 -13.14 -17.17
C LEU A 32 3.07 -12.70 -16.22
N PRO A 33 3.33 -12.63 -14.89
CA PRO A 33 2.33 -12.25 -13.92
C PRO A 33 1.86 -10.81 -14.13
N VAL A 34 0.61 -10.52 -13.76
CA VAL A 34 0.12 -9.15 -13.58
C VAL A 34 0.93 -8.51 -12.49
N THR A 35 1.61 -7.41 -12.82
CA THR A 35 2.46 -6.68 -11.89
C THR A 35 1.66 -5.60 -11.19
N VAL A 36 1.65 -5.65 -9.86
CA VAL A 36 0.98 -4.68 -9.00
C VAL A 36 2.00 -4.10 -8.02
N TYR A 37 2.09 -2.78 -7.94
CA TYR A 37 2.82 -2.11 -6.90
C TYR A 37 1.86 -1.33 -6.02
N ALA A 38 1.97 -1.51 -4.71
CA ALA A 38 1.23 -0.75 -3.72
C ALA A 38 2.20 -0.03 -2.79
N CYS A 39 2.04 1.28 -2.61
CA CYS A 39 2.82 2.03 -1.62
C CYS A 39 2.54 1.47 -0.23
N GLY A 40 3.61 1.02 0.42
CA GLY A 40 3.58 0.38 1.73
C GLY A 40 3.68 1.36 2.90
N PRO A 41 3.87 0.86 4.12
CA PRO A 41 3.94 1.70 5.30
C PRO A 41 5.29 2.42 5.44
N THR A 42 5.26 3.62 6.01
CA THR A 42 6.42 4.22 6.66
C THR A 42 6.45 3.72 8.11
N VAL A 43 7.50 3.00 8.47
CA VAL A 43 7.58 2.25 9.74
C VAL A 43 8.14 3.09 10.88
N TYR A 44 7.40 4.14 11.29
CA TYR A 44 7.74 5.03 12.41
C TYR A 44 6.74 4.98 13.57
N ALA A 45 5.57 4.39 13.37
CA ALA A 45 4.49 4.27 14.32
C ALA A 45 3.58 3.08 13.94
N PRO A 46 2.71 2.59 14.85
CA PRO A 46 1.67 1.64 14.48
C PRO A 46 0.80 2.20 13.35
N VAL A 47 0.45 1.34 12.39
CA VAL A 47 -0.38 1.73 11.26
C VAL A 47 -1.80 2.06 11.72
N HIS A 48 -2.31 3.21 11.33
CA HIS A 48 -3.67 3.61 11.67
C HIS A 48 -4.72 3.02 10.72
N LEU A 49 -5.97 3.00 11.16
CA LEU A 49 -7.08 2.38 10.42
C LEU A 49 -7.19 2.88 8.97
N GLY A 50 -6.97 4.17 8.73
CA GLY A 50 -7.03 4.73 7.37
C GLY A 50 -6.03 4.10 6.39
N ASN A 51 -4.79 3.81 6.82
CA ASN A 51 -3.81 3.14 5.96
C ASN A 51 -4.21 1.68 5.71
N TRP A 52 -4.75 0.98 6.70
CA TRP A 52 -5.23 -0.40 6.53
C TRP A 52 -6.27 -0.51 5.42
N ARG A 53 -7.05 0.52 5.19
CA ARG A 53 -8.01 0.54 4.05
C ARG A 53 -7.30 0.38 2.71
N THR A 54 -6.17 1.05 2.51
CA THR A 54 -5.38 0.93 1.28
C THR A 54 -4.76 -0.46 1.15
N PHE A 55 -4.23 -1.02 2.23
CA PHE A 55 -3.63 -2.36 2.21
C PHE A 55 -4.67 -3.47 2.01
N ILE A 56 -5.88 -3.31 2.57
CA ILE A 56 -7.01 -4.22 2.32
C ILE A 56 -7.47 -4.11 0.86
N LEU A 57 -7.45 -2.93 0.24
CA LEU A 57 -7.75 -2.76 -1.18
C LEU A 57 -6.73 -3.50 -2.06
N ALA A 58 -5.44 -3.44 -1.73
CA ALA A 58 -4.39 -4.17 -2.45
C ALA A 58 -4.59 -5.69 -2.37
N ASP A 59 -4.93 -6.20 -1.18
CA ASP A 59 -5.24 -7.61 -0.97
C ASP A 59 -6.52 -8.03 -1.73
N TRP A 60 -7.56 -7.20 -1.67
CA TRP A 60 -8.80 -7.46 -2.39
C TRP A 60 -8.58 -7.53 -3.90
N LEU A 61 -7.86 -6.56 -4.46
CA LEU A 61 -7.49 -6.56 -5.88
C LEU A 61 -6.71 -7.82 -6.25
N THR A 62 -5.70 -8.16 -5.47
CA THR A 62 -4.88 -9.36 -5.69
C THR A 62 -5.74 -10.63 -5.71
N ARG A 63 -6.60 -10.80 -4.70
CA ARG A 63 -7.52 -11.96 -4.63
C ARG A 63 -8.50 -11.99 -5.79
N THR A 64 -9.03 -10.83 -6.21
CA THR A 64 -9.94 -10.73 -7.35
C THR A 64 -9.26 -11.13 -8.66
N LEU A 65 -8.06 -10.60 -8.91
CA LEU A 65 -7.28 -10.97 -10.10
C LEU A 65 -6.94 -12.46 -10.10
N THR A 66 -6.52 -13.01 -8.96
CA THR A 66 -6.22 -14.44 -8.80
C THR A 66 -7.47 -15.29 -9.04
N TYR A 67 -8.62 -14.90 -8.49
CA TYR A 67 -9.90 -15.57 -8.73
C TYR A 67 -10.30 -15.57 -10.21
N LEU A 68 -10.00 -14.51 -10.94
CA LEU A 68 -10.22 -14.40 -12.38
C LEU A 68 -9.17 -15.18 -13.22
N GLY A 69 -8.24 -15.89 -12.57
CA GLY A 69 -7.27 -16.76 -13.24
C GLY A 69 -5.95 -16.09 -13.60
N TYR A 70 -5.70 -14.86 -13.16
CA TYR A 70 -4.41 -14.20 -13.36
C TYR A 70 -3.39 -14.68 -12.31
N GLU A 71 -2.15 -14.87 -12.72
CA GLU A 71 -1.02 -14.86 -11.80
C GLU A 71 -0.71 -13.41 -11.41
N VAL A 72 -0.52 -13.12 -10.12
CA VAL A 72 -0.31 -11.74 -9.63
C VAL A 72 1.00 -11.65 -8.86
N LYS A 73 1.85 -10.70 -9.25
CA LYS A 73 3.04 -10.31 -8.51
C LYS A 73 2.80 -8.97 -7.83
N LEU A 74 2.31 -8.99 -6.59
CA LEU A 74 2.19 -7.80 -5.75
C LEU A 74 3.53 -7.50 -5.08
N VAL A 75 4.02 -6.27 -5.24
CA VAL A 75 5.14 -5.70 -4.47
C VAL A 75 4.61 -4.56 -3.62
N MET A 76 5.02 -4.53 -2.34
CA MET A 76 4.67 -3.49 -1.38
C MET A 76 5.92 -3.12 -0.60
N ASN A 77 6.39 -1.89 -0.73
CA ASN A 77 7.61 -1.43 -0.07
C ASN A 77 7.46 -1.24 1.44
N ILE A 78 8.60 -1.18 2.10
CA ILE A 78 8.74 -0.69 3.47
C ILE A 78 9.59 0.59 3.41
N THR A 79 9.00 1.73 3.77
CA THR A 79 9.76 2.98 3.94
C THR A 79 10.37 3.00 5.33
N ASP A 80 11.63 2.58 5.40
CA ASP A 80 12.42 2.48 6.63
C ASP A 80 13.41 3.64 6.81
N VAL A 81 13.40 4.62 5.90
CA VAL A 81 14.16 5.88 5.99
C VAL A 81 13.33 7.06 5.50
N ASP A 82 12.98 7.96 6.40
CA ASP A 82 12.40 9.27 6.11
C ASP A 82 12.57 10.20 7.33
N ASP A 83 12.11 11.44 7.23
CA ASP A 83 12.20 12.41 8.34
C ASP A 83 11.53 11.89 9.63
N LYS A 84 10.43 11.14 9.53
CA LYS A 84 9.69 10.63 10.70
C LYS A 84 10.41 9.45 11.35
N THR A 85 11.00 8.56 10.56
CA THR A 85 11.75 7.41 11.07
C THR A 85 13.03 7.87 11.75
N ILE A 86 13.76 8.83 11.14
CA ILE A 86 14.99 9.40 11.70
C ILE A 86 14.70 10.12 13.02
N ASN A 87 13.72 11.02 13.04
CA ASN A 87 13.33 11.75 14.24
C ASN A 87 12.81 10.81 15.33
N GLY A 88 12.06 9.76 14.95
CA GLY A 88 11.57 8.74 15.87
C GLY A 88 12.70 7.94 16.51
N ALA A 89 13.67 7.49 15.73
CA ALA A 89 14.84 6.75 16.21
C ALA A 89 15.72 7.61 17.13
N SER A 90 15.97 8.86 16.73
CA SER A 90 16.70 9.84 17.54
C SER A 90 16.00 10.11 18.88
N GLY A 91 14.70 10.36 18.86
CA GLY A 91 13.89 10.60 20.06
C GLY A 91 13.86 9.37 20.99
N ALA A 92 13.85 8.17 20.44
CA ALA A 92 13.91 6.90 21.18
C ALA A 92 15.35 6.56 21.63
N ARG A 93 16.37 7.23 21.10
CA ARG A 93 17.80 6.96 21.34
C ARG A 93 18.23 5.54 20.98
N VAL A 94 17.73 5.04 19.86
CA VAL A 94 18.07 3.73 19.31
C VAL A 94 18.51 3.86 17.85
N PRO A 95 19.28 2.90 17.30
CA PRO A 95 19.61 2.88 15.88
C PRO A 95 18.37 2.86 15.00
N LEU A 96 18.43 3.50 13.82
CA LEU A 96 17.31 3.57 12.86
C LEU A 96 16.77 2.17 12.53
N ALA A 97 17.64 1.22 12.24
CA ALA A 97 17.25 -0.16 11.90
C ALA A 97 16.52 -0.89 13.04
N GLU A 98 16.86 -0.63 14.29
CA GLU A 98 16.16 -1.20 15.44
C GLU A 98 14.79 -0.56 15.61
N PHE A 99 14.71 0.76 15.45
CA PHE A 99 13.46 1.51 15.55
C PHE A 99 12.46 1.09 14.48
N THR A 100 12.88 1.05 13.22
CA THR A 100 12.03 0.70 12.07
C THR A 100 11.58 -0.76 12.11
N LYS A 101 12.47 -1.69 12.46
CA LYS A 101 12.17 -3.11 12.60
C LYS A 101 11.04 -3.37 13.61
N LYS A 102 10.99 -2.62 14.72
CA LYS A 102 9.89 -2.72 15.71
C LYS A 102 8.53 -2.46 15.07
N TYR A 103 8.41 -1.38 14.29
CA TYR A 103 7.13 -1.00 13.68
C TYR A 103 6.79 -1.85 12.46
N GLU A 104 7.79 -2.35 11.74
CA GLU A 104 7.58 -3.35 10.69
C GLU A 104 7.01 -4.65 11.25
N GLN A 105 7.53 -5.15 12.37
CA GLN A 105 6.98 -6.33 13.04
C GLN A 105 5.52 -6.13 13.47
N LEU A 106 5.17 -4.95 13.99
CA LEU A 106 3.79 -4.61 14.31
C LEU A 106 2.91 -4.59 13.06
N PHE A 107 3.40 -4.02 11.95
CA PHE A 107 2.71 -4.04 10.67
C PHE A 107 2.45 -5.46 10.18
N ILE A 108 3.44 -6.34 10.25
CA ILE A 108 3.31 -7.75 9.85
C ILE A 108 2.25 -8.46 10.69
N ALA A 109 2.30 -8.32 12.02
CA ALA A 109 1.33 -8.93 12.93
C ALA A 109 -0.10 -8.42 12.69
N ASP A 110 -0.28 -7.13 12.45
CA ASP A 110 -1.59 -6.55 12.16
C ASP A 110 -2.09 -6.94 10.75
N ARG A 111 -1.21 -7.06 9.75
CA ARG A 111 -1.52 -7.59 8.42
C ARG A 111 -2.07 -9.02 8.51
N GLU A 112 -1.43 -9.88 9.29
CA GLU A 112 -1.87 -11.25 9.53
C GLU A 112 -3.24 -11.29 10.24
N ALA A 113 -3.42 -10.49 11.29
CA ALA A 113 -4.69 -10.37 11.99
C ALA A 113 -5.85 -9.92 11.09
N LEU A 114 -5.56 -9.11 10.07
CA LEU A 114 -6.49 -8.67 9.04
C LEU A 114 -6.67 -9.69 7.91
N ASN A 115 -5.99 -10.85 7.94
CA ASN A 115 -5.98 -11.85 6.88
C ASN A 115 -5.62 -11.26 5.50
N ILE A 116 -4.65 -10.36 5.47
CA ILE A 116 -4.08 -9.79 4.25
C ILE A 116 -2.92 -10.67 3.80
N LEU A 117 -2.96 -11.13 2.55
CA LEU A 117 -1.90 -11.96 1.98
C LEU A 117 -0.55 -11.21 2.00
N PRO A 118 0.56 -11.92 2.27
CA PRO A 118 1.88 -11.32 2.12
C PRO A 118 2.11 -10.95 0.65
N PRO A 119 2.74 -9.79 0.37
CA PRO A 119 3.17 -9.48 -0.99
C PRO A 119 4.27 -10.45 -1.44
N ALA A 120 4.47 -10.56 -2.75
CA ALA A 120 5.55 -11.37 -3.33
C ALA A 120 6.95 -10.84 -2.96
N ALA A 121 7.06 -9.53 -2.71
CA ALA A 121 8.26 -8.90 -2.19
C ALA A 121 7.91 -7.63 -1.40
N SER A 122 8.70 -7.35 -0.36
CA SER A 122 8.64 -6.13 0.45
C SER A 122 10.01 -5.44 0.48
N PRO A 123 10.40 -4.71 -0.59
CA PRO A 123 11.69 -4.04 -0.63
C PRO A 123 11.75 -2.93 0.43
N HIS A 124 12.90 -2.80 1.11
CA HIS A 124 13.17 -1.74 2.06
C HIS A 124 13.88 -0.58 1.38
N ALA A 125 13.47 0.66 1.64
CA ALA A 125 14.04 1.84 0.99
C ALA A 125 15.56 1.92 1.18
N THR A 126 16.08 1.59 2.36
CA THR A 126 17.53 1.61 2.65
C THR A 126 18.33 0.66 1.77
N GLU A 127 17.76 -0.46 1.32
CA GLU A 127 18.44 -1.42 0.45
C GLU A 127 18.56 -0.95 -1.00
N PHE A 128 17.72 0.01 -1.40
CA PHE A 128 17.62 0.50 -2.78
C PHE A 128 18.30 1.87 -3.01
N VAL A 129 19.01 2.40 -2.01
CA VAL A 129 19.73 3.67 -2.15
C VAL A 129 20.68 3.71 -3.36
N PRO A 130 21.44 2.67 -3.70
CA PRO A 130 22.26 2.67 -4.92
C PRO A 130 21.43 2.84 -6.22
N ALA A 131 20.25 2.20 -6.29
CA ALA A 131 19.35 2.33 -7.43
C ALA A 131 18.75 3.74 -7.50
N MET A 132 18.44 4.35 -6.36
CA MET A 132 17.96 5.73 -6.28
C MET A 132 19.03 6.72 -6.77
N ILE A 133 20.29 6.56 -6.37
CA ILE A 133 21.42 7.38 -6.86
C ILE A 133 21.52 7.28 -8.39
N LYS A 134 21.46 6.07 -8.95
CA LYS A 134 21.51 5.86 -10.40
C LYS A 134 20.32 6.49 -11.13
N LEU A 135 19.15 6.47 -10.50
CA LEU A 135 17.96 7.14 -11.05
C LEU A 135 18.15 8.66 -11.11
N ILE A 136 18.70 9.27 -10.04
CA ILE A 136 19.05 10.69 -10.01
C ILE A 136 20.07 11.04 -11.11
N GLU A 137 21.16 10.26 -11.22
CA GLU A 137 22.16 10.46 -12.28
C GLU A 137 21.53 10.45 -13.67
N THR A 138 20.62 9.54 -13.93
CA THR A 138 19.87 9.45 -15.19
C THR A 138 19.02 10.70 -15.43
N LEU A 139 18.31 11.18 -14.42
CA LEU A 139 17.49 12.41 -14.49
C LEU A 139 18.34 13.65 -14.70
N MET A 140 19.50 13.76 -14.04
CA MET A 140 20.46 14.85 -14.23
C MET A 140 21.03 14.84 -15.64
N ALA A 141 21.44 13.68 -16.16
CA ALA A 141 21.96 13.54 -17.52
C ALA A 141 20.94 13.94 -18.61
N LYS A 142 19.64 13.79 -18.30
CA LYS A 142 18.53 14.24 -19.17
C LYS A 142 18.10 15.69 -18.94
N GLY A 143 18.75 16.41 -18.01
CA GLY A 143 18.40 17.79 -17.68
C GLY A 143 17.08 17.96 -16.92
N LEU A 144 16.53 16.86 -16.35
CA LEU A 144 15.31 16.86 -15.57
C LEU A 144 15.56 17.08 -14.08
N ALA A 145 16.81 16.99 -13.63
CA ALA A 145 17.21 17.24 -12.25
C ALA A 145 18.45 18.14 -12.20
N TYR A 146 18.60 18.87 -11.11
CA TYR A 146 19.72 19.79 -10.89
C TYR A 146 20.12 19.79 -9.42
N GLN A 147 21.39 20.15 -9.16
CA GLN A 147 21.92 20.30 -7.81
C GLN A 147 21.71 21.73 -7.32
N SER A 148 21.29 21.88 -6.06
CA SER A 148 21.18 23.13 -5.32
C SER A 148 22.08 23.09 -4.08
N ASP A 149 22.02 24.12 -3.23
CA ASP A 149 22.88 24.26 -2.04
C ASP A 149 22.58 23.18 -0.96
N ASP A 150 21.33 22.66 -0.90
CA ASP A 150 20.87 21.76 0.15
C ASP A 150 20.43 20.38 -0.37
N GLY A 151 20.55 20.13 -1.68
CA GLY A 151 20.15 18.84 -2.27
C GLY A 151 20.13 18.81 -3.78
N VAL A 152 19.56 17.71 -4.31
CA VAL A 152 19.25 17.55 -5.73
C VAL A 152 17.75 17.59 -5.92
N TYR A 153 17.28 18.37 -6.88
CA TYR A 153 15.87 18.62 -7.13
C TYR A 153 15.44 18.19 -8.53
N PHE A 154 14.20 17.76 -8.64
CA PHE A 154 13.55 17.53 -9.94
C PHE A 154 12.95 18.84 -10.44
N ALA A 155 13.26 19.22 -11.66
CA ALA A 155 12.77 20.42 -12.33
C ALA A 155 11.40 20.15 -12.97
N ILE A 156 10.32 20.46 -12.27
CA ILE A 156 8.95 20.13 -12.72
C ILE A 156 8.58 20.81 -14.03
N ASN A 157 9.13 22.01 -14.30
CA ASN A 157 8.91 22.77 -15.51
C ASN A 157 9.56 22.14 -16.77
N LYS A 158 10.38 21.09 -16.58
CA LYS A 158 11.00 20.30 -17.66
C LYS A 158 10.18 19.03 -18.00
N SER A 159 9.17 18.70 -17.19
CA SER A 159 8.30 17.55 -17.40
C SER A 159 6.99 17.98 -18.06
N GLU A 160 6.81 17.66 -19.33
CA GLU A 160 5.63 18.06 -20.13
C GLU A 160 4.30 17.57 -19.55
N ASN A 161 4.31 16.46 -18.82
CA ASN A 161 3.12 15.81 -18.27
C ASN A 161 2.98 15.92 -16.76
N TYR A 162 3.76 16.81 -16.09
CA TYR A 162 3.67 16.95 -14.65
C TYR A 162 2.25 17.37 -14.22
N GLY A 163 1.74 16.74 -13.17
CA GLY A 163 0.39 17.01 -12.65
C GLY A 163 -0.75 16.31 -13.37
N LYS A 164 -0.51 15.59 -14.47
CA LYS A 164 -1.58 14.91 -15.26
C LYS A 164 -2.45 13.98 -14.40
N LEU A 165 -1.86 13.25 -13.46
CA LEU A 165 -2.59 12.37 -12.53
C LEU A 165 -3.45 13.18 -11.56
N ALA A 166 -2.92 14.27 -11.02
CA ALA A 166 -3.60 15.14 -10.06
C ALA A 166 -4.72 16.00 -10.69
N GLY A 167 -4.69 16.22 -12.00
CA GLY A 167 -5.65 17.04 -12.73
C GLY A 167 -5.29 18.52 -12.72
N ASN A 168 -6.29 19.40 -12.52
CA ASN A 168 -6.06 20.84 -12.45
C ASN A 168 -5.31 21.18 -11.16
N PHE A 169 -4.00 21.14 -11.24
CA PHE A 169 -3.08 21.39 -10.13
C PHE A 169 -2.02 22.40 -10.59
N ASP A 170 -1.81 23.44 -9.80
CA ASP A 170 -0.73 24.40 -9.97
C ASP A 170 0.43 23.99 -9.05
N PRO A 171 1.57 23.50 -9.60
CA PRO A 171 2.66 22.98 -8.79
C PRO A 171 3.40 24.11 -8.08
N GLU A 172 3.56 24.01 -6.76
CA GLU A 172 4.29 24.95 -5.93
C GLU A 172 5.81 24.68 -5.91
N GLY A 173 6.45 24.56 -7.08
CA GLY A 173 7.92 24.46 -7.18
C GLY A 173 8.45 23.03 -7.28
N ASP A 174 9.77 22.96 -7.46
CA ASP A 174 10.51 21.72 -7.68
C ASP A 174 10.55 20.87 -6.40
N PHE A 175 10.65 19.54 -6.53
CA PHE A 175 10.70 18.63 -5.39
C PHE A 175 12.05 17.94 -5.24
N VAL A 176 12.41 17.64 -3.98
CA VAL A 176 13.70 17.09 -3.63
C VAL A 176 13.81 15.61 -4.02
N LEU A 177 14.92 15.24 -4.68
CA LEU A 177 15.30 13.85 -5.00
C LEU A 177 16.34 13.33 -4.01
N TRP A 178 17.27 14.20 -3.57
CA TRP A 178 18.33 13.89 -2.62
C TRP A 178 18.51 15.06 -1.67
N LYS A 179 18.40 14.82 -0.36
CA LYS A 179 18.65 15.80 0.69
C LYS A 179 20.08 15.69 1.16
N PHE A 180 20.82 16.78 1.13
CA PHE A 180 22.17 16.77 1.72
C PHE A 180 22.09 16.61 3.21
N TRP A 181 23.08 15.89 3.74
CA TRP A 181 23.17 15.58 5.15
C TRP A 181 23.20 16.86 6.00
N LYS A 182 22.49 16.79 7.10
CA LYS A 182 22.48 17.81 8.17
C LYS A 182 22.75 17.14 9.50
N GLU A 183 23.19 17.92 10.49
CA GLU A 183 23.51 17.42 11.83
C GLU A 183 22.32 16.67 12.47
N GLU A 184 21.11 17.10 12.19
CA GLU A 184 19.86 16.47 12.67
C GLU A 184 19.62 15.05 12.11
N ASP A 185 20.23 14.69 10.97
CA ASP A 185 20.16 13.35 10.38
C ASP A 185 21.05 12.33 11.12
N GLY A 186 21.96 12.79 12.00
CA GLY A 186 22.88 11.94 12.74
C GLY A 186 23.76 11.09 11.83
N ASP A 187 23.73 9.76 12.03
CA ASP A 187 24.49 8.81 11.22
C ASP A 187 23.75 8.36 9.96
N VAL A 188 22.49 8.79 9.74
CA VAL A 188 21.66 8.35 8.63
C VAL A 188 21.99 9.13 7.36
N ALA A 189 23.00 8.66 6.64
CA ALA A 189 23.38 9.23 5.36
C ALA A 189 24.20 8.26 4.52
N TRP A 190 24.13 8.44 3.21
CA TRP A 190 24.87 7.68 2.20
C TRP A 190 25.76 8.62 1.39
N ASN A 191 26.89 8.07 0.93
CA ASN A 191 27.72 8.78 -0.04
C ASN A 191 27.09 8.69 -1.43
N SER A 192 27.09 9.81 -2.15
CA SER A 192 26.64 9.87 -3.55
C SER A 192 27.56 10.76 -4.37
N PRO A 193 27.52 10.71 -5.71
CA PRO A 193 28.27 11.60 -6.59
C PRO A 193 27.96 13.09 -6.39
N PHE A 194 26.80 13.41 -5.85
CA PHE A 194 26.35 14.79 -5.62
C PHE A 194 26.55 15.27 -4.19
N GLY A 195 27.03 14.40 -3.29
CA GLY A 195 27.30 14.73 -1.90
C GLY A 195 26.72 13.71 -0.91
N ARG A 196 27.19 13.74 0.34
CA ARG A 196 26.66 12.91 1.42
C ARG A 196 25.23 13.36 1.75
N GLY A 197 24.28 12.40 1.86
CA GLY A 197 22.89 12.72 2.11
C GLY A 197 21.98 11.50 2.12
N ARG A 198 20.70 11.70 1.86
CA ARG A 198 19.65 10.68 1.85
C ARG A 198 18.60 10.93 0.78
N PRO A 199 17.86 9.87 0.35
CA PRO A 199 16.83 10.03 -0.68
C PRO A 199 15.66 10.89 -0.23
N GLY A 200 15.01 11.53 -1.20
CA GLY A 200 13.69 12.09 -1.05
C GLY A 200 12.62 10.98 -1.14
N TRP A 201 11.55 11.13 -0.38
CA TRP A 201 10.49 10.12 -0.21
C TRP A 201 9.90 9.59 -1.52
N HIS A 202 9.75 10.42 -2.55
CA HIS A 202 9.11 10.01 -3.81
C HIS A 202 10.03 9.15 -4.69
N LEU A 203 11.33 9.25 -4.51
CA LEU A 203 12.33 8.55 -5.30
C LEU A 203 12.37 7.04 -4.98
N GLU A 204 12.03 6.68 -3.74
CA GLU A 204 12.10 5.33 -3.22
C GLU A 204 11.26 4.37 -4.06
N CYS A 205 9.96 4.66 -4.21
CA CYS A 205 9.04 3.84 -4.97
C CYS A 205 9.43 3.74 -6.44
N SER A 206 9.83 4.86 -7.06
CA SER A 206 10.30 4.86 -8.46
C SER A 206 11.47 3.91 -8.70
N ALA A 207 12.46 3.91 -7.80
CA ALA A 207 13.62 3.02 -7.88
C ALA A 207 13.22 1.56 -7.58
N MET A 208 12.45 1.32 -6.52
CA MET A 208 12.02 -0.03 -6.14
C MET A 208 11.13 -0.68 -7.18
N ILE A 209 10.21 0.07 -7.82
CA ILE A 209 9.39 -0.43 -8.93
C ILE A 209 10.29 -0.89 -10.07
N LYS A 210 11.22 -0.04 -10.50
CA LYS A 210 12.10 -0.35 -11.63
C LYS A 210 12.91 -1.62 -11.39
N GLU A 211 13.49 -1.77 -10.22
CA GLU A 211 14.35 -2.92 -9.89
C GLU A 211 13.56 -4.22 -9.66
N THR A 212 12.32 -4.16 -9.14
CA THR A 212 11.55 -5.35 -8.77
C THR A 212 10.53 -5.80 -9.83
N LEU A 213 9.98 -4.85 -10.59
CA LEU A 213 8.87 -5.07 -11.54
C LEU A 213 9.18 -4.57 -12.96
N GLY A 214 10.24 -3.78 -13.14
CA GLY A 214 10.62 -3.21 -14.42
C GLY A 214 10.12 -1.78 -14.62
N GLU A 215 10.37 -1.23 -15.82
CA GLU A 215 10.13 0.18 -16.12
C GLU A 215 8.65 0.55 -16.24
N THR A 216 7.80 -0.41 -16.59
CA THR A 216 6.35 -0.25 -16.69
C THR A 216 5.67 -1.39 -15.95
N ILE A 217 4.66 -1.09 -15.14
CA ILE A 217 3.84 -2.07 -14.42
C ILE A 217 2.39 -2.06 -14.90
N ASP A 218 1.61 -3.09 -14.56
CA ASP A 218 0.20 -3.13 -14.93
C ASP A 218 -0.63 -2.21 -14.05
N ILE A 219 -0.46 -2.26 -12.73
CA ILE A 219 -1.28 -1.50 -11.78
C ILE A 219 -0.39 -0.87 -10.70
N HIS A 220 -0.54 0.45 -10.51
CA HIS A 220 -0.04 1.17 -9.33
C HIS A 220 -1.20 1.53 -8.42
N LEU A 221 -1.10 1.20 -7.13
CA LEU A 221 -2.18 1.35 -6.17
C LEU A 221 -1.73 2.13 -4.93
N GLY A 222 -2.60 3.02 -4.43
CA GLY A 222 -2.39 3.77 -3.20
C GLY A 222 -3.66 4.37 -2.61
N GLY A 223 -3.52 5.15 -1.56
CA GLY A 223 -4.59 6.01 -1.06
C GLY A 223 -4.79 7.24 -1.96
N SER A 224 -5.96 7.85 -1.91
CA SER A 224 -6.23 9.07 -2.69
C SER A 224 -5.36 10.27 -2.27
N ASP A 225 -4.79 10.25 -1.07
CA ASP A 225 -3.79 11.20 -0.58
C ASP A 225 -2.44 11.10 -1.30
N LEU A 226 -2.14 9.95 -1.89
CA LEU A 226 -0.91 9.73 -2.65
C LEU A 226 -0.99 10.22 -4.09
N ILE A 227 -2.18 10.52 -4.63
CA ILE A 227 -2.33 11.07 -5.99
C ILE A 227 -1.40 12.26 -6.17
N PHE A 228 -1.41 13.17 -5.20
CA PHE A 228 -0.51 14.31 -5.12
C PHE A 228 0.01 14.47 -3.67
N PRO A 229 1.32 14.70 -3.49
CA PRO A 229 2.35 14.81 -4.55
C PRO A 229 2.99 13.48 -4.97
N HIS A 230 2.81 12.39 -4.19
CA HIS A 230 3.67 11.19 -4.24
C HIS A 230 3.65 10.50 -5.62
N HIS A 231 2.50 10.00 -6.07
CA HIS A 231 2.37 9.30 -7.36
C HIS A 231 2.61 10.22 -8.56
N THR A 232 2.24 11.51 -8.45
CA THR A 232 2.56 12.51 -9.48
C THR A 232 4.07 12.67 -9.64
N ASN A 233 4.82 12.68 -8.55
CA ASN A 233 6.28 12.77 -8.56
C ASN A 233 6.92 11.46 -9.05
N GLU A 234 6.36 10.30 -8.69
CA GLU A 234 6.83 9.01 -9.22
C GLU A 234 6.69 8.92 -10.73
N ILE A 235 5.56 9.41 -11.30
CA ILE A 235 5.38 9.49 -12.76
C ILE A 235 6.49 10.33 -13.38
N ALA A 236 6.71 11.54 -12.85
CA ALA A 236 7.72 12.46 -13.38
C ALA A 236 9.12 11.86 -13.34
N GLN A 237 9.50 11.20 -12.25
CA GLN A 237 10.80 10.54 -12.09
C GLN A 237 10.95 9.35 -13.03
N SER A 238 10.01 8.42 -13.00
CA SER A 238 10.10 7.15 -13.72
C SER A 238 9.96 7.35 -15.23
N GLU A 239 8.96 8.11 -15.67
CA GLU A 239 8.72 8.38 -17.08
C GLU A 239 9.82 9.29 -17.66
N GLY A 240 10.28 10.29 -16.89
CA GLY A 240 11.43 11.10 -17.25
C GLY A 240 12.70 10.28 -17.44
N ALA A 241 12.98 9.37 -16.53
CA ALA A 241 14.17 8.52 -16.62
C ALA A 241 14.09 7.46 -17.71
N ASN A 242 12.94 6.80 -17.86
CA ASN A 242 12.79 5.61 -18.72
C ASN A 242 12.23 5.94 -20.12
N GLY A 243 11.49 7.05 -20.28
CA GLY A 243 10.81 7.41 -21.53
C GLY A 243 9.59 6.52 -21.83
N ALA A 244 9.07 5.82 -20.83
CA ALA A 244 7.93 4.92 -20.95
C ALA A 244 6.96 5.15 -19.77
N PRO A 245 5.64 4.89 -19.94
CA PRO A 245 4.67 5.01 -18.85
C PRO A 245 5.03 4.14 -17.65
N LEU A 246 4.95 4.69 -16.44
CA LEU A 246 5.23 3.93 -15.20
C LEU A 246 4.18 2.83 -14.95
N ALA A 247 2.91 3.14 -15.11
CA ALA A 247 1.83 2.19 -14.91
C ALA A 247 0.71 2.36 -15.93
N LYS A 248 0.06 1.24 -16.32
CA LYS A 248 -1.13 1.27 -17.18
C LYS A 248 -2.37 1.74 -16.41
N PHE A 249 -2.54 1.25 -15.20
CA PHE A 249 -3.68 1.57 -14.35
C PHE A 249 -3.22 2.19 -13.03
N TRP A 250 -3.87 3.28 -12.66
CA TRP A 250 -3.68 3.98 -11.40
C TRP A 250 -4.94 3.83 -10.56
N LEU A 251 -4.85 3.06 -9.48
CA LEU A 251 -5.97 2.79 -8.59
C LEU A 251 -5.80 3.50 -7.25
N HIS A 252 -6.82 4.25 -6.84
CA HIS A 252 -6.77 4.97 -5.57
C HIS A 252 -7.99 4.66 -4.69
N GLY A 253 -7.69 4.27 -3.45
CA GLY A 253 -8.70 4.08 -2.41
C GLY A 253 -9.13 5.41 -1.80
N GLY A 254 -10.44 5.57 -1.54
CA GLY A 254 -10.96 6.75 -0.84
C GLY A 254 -10.52 6.80 0.63
N PHE A 255 -10.66 7.96 1.26
CA PHE A 255 -10.32 8.17 2.67
C PHE A 255 -11.20 7.37 3.63
N LEU A 256 -10.68 7.16 4.83
CA LEU A 256 -11.46 6.77 6.00
C LEU A 256 -11.64 8.00 6.90
N ASN A 257 -12.88 8.39 7.12
CA ASN A 257 -13.27 9.37 8.12
C ASN A 257 -13.63 8.66 9.44
N ILE A 258 -13.46 9.35 10.54
CA ILE A 258 -13.91 8.93 11.87
C ILE A 258 -15.03 9.87 12.30
N ALA A 259 -16.25 9.34 12.48
CA ALA A 259 -17.44 10.14 12.84
C ALA A 259 -17.60 11.39 11.94
N GLU A 260 -17.50 11.17 10.61
CA GLU A 260 -17.60 12.20 9.55
C GLU A 260 -16.42 13.19 9.46
N GLU A 261 -15.45 13.09 10.36
CA GLU A 261 -14.26 13.94 10.36
C GLU A 261 -13.03 13.22 9.78
N LYS A 262 -12.16 13.97 9.11
CA LYS A 262 -10.88 13.44 8.63
C LYS A 262 -10.00 13.09 9.84
N MET A 263 -9.32 11.94 9.78
CA MET A 263 -8.34 11.58 10.81
C MET A 263 -7.21 12.59 10.88
N SER A 264 -6.94 13.10 12.10
CA SER A 264 -5.79 13.96 12.35
C SER A 264 -5.27 13.79 13.78
N LYS A 265 -3.95 14.02 13.95
CA LYS A 265 -3.33 13.99 15.29
C LYS A 265 -3.89 15.09 16.21
N SER A 266 -4.20 16.25 15.65
CA SER A 266 -4.75 17.40 16.40
C SER A 266 -6.16 17.13 16.95
N LEU A 267 -6.94 16.31 16.28
CA LEU A 267 -8.29 15.90 16.74
C LEU A 267 -8.27 14.70 17.68
N GLY A 268 -7.11 14.04 17.86
CA GLY A 268 -7.02 12.85 18.72
C GLY A 268 -7.88 11.66 18.24
N ASN A 269 -8.30 11.67 16.95
CA ASN A 269 -9.19 10.68 16.36
C ASN A 269 -8.45 9.65 15.49
N ILE A 270 -7.14 9.45 15.72
CA ILE A 270 -6.35 8.42 15.03
C ILE A 270 -6.45 7.13 15.83
N PHE A 271 -7.05 6.11 15.23
CA PHE A 271 -7.15 4.77 15.81
C PHE A 271 -6.29 3.75 15.07
N THR A 272 -5.72 2.83 15.83
CA THR A 272 -4.94 1.68 15.36
C THR A 272 -5.75 0.39 15.50
N LEU A 273 -5.23 -0.72 14.98
CA LEU A 273 -5.86 -2.02 15.18
C LEU A 273 -5.82 -2.46 16.66
N ALA A 274 -4.80 -2.02 17.40
CA ALA A 274 -4.71 -2.26 18.85
C ALA A 274 -5.86 -1.57 19.62
N ASP A 275 -6.26 -0.36 19.21
CA ASP A 275 -7.39 0.36 19.82
C ASP A 275 -8.71 -0.39 19.59
N LEU A 276 -8.90 -0.97 18.39
CA LEU A 276 -10.07 -1.81 18.11
C LEU A 276 -10.09 -3.05 19.02
N LYS A 277 -8.96 -3.74 19.13
CA LYS A 277 -8.81 -4.93 19.98
C LYS A 277 -9.07 -4.58 21.45
N ALA A 278 -8.52 -3.48 21.95
CA ALA A 278 -8.69 -3.04 23.34
C ALA A 278 -10.15 -2.70 23.68
N ARG A 279 -10.85 -1.99 22.79
CA ARG A 279 -12.25 -1.62 23.02
C ARG A 279 -13.21 -2.82 22.99
N VAL A 280 -12.95 -3.80 22.13
CA VAL A 280 -13.76 -5.02 22.02
C VAL A 280 -13.34 -6.08 23.06
N ALA A 281 -12.17 -5.95 23.72
CA ALA A 281 -11.67 -6.90 24.73
C ALA A 281 -12.54 -6.96 25.99
N LEU A 282 -13.42 -5.98 26.21
CA LEU A 282 -14.44 -6.03 27.28
C LEU A 282 -15.58 -7.02 26.94
N ASP A 283 -15.63 -7.53 25.72
CA ASP A 283 -16.57 -8.53 25.21
C ASP A 283 -15.77 -9.74 24.69
N SER A 284 -16.26 -10.95 24.92
CA SER A 284 -15.67 -12.23 24.47
C SER A 284 -15.39 -12.34 22.95
N ARG A 285 -15.78 -11.32 22.17
CA ARG A 285 -15.65 -11.22 20.70
C ARG A 285 -14.43 -10.42 20.24
N ALA A 286 -13.50 -10.08 21.14
CA ALA A 286 -12.32 -9.26 20.82
C ALA A 286 -11.46 -9.81 19.66
N THR A 287 -11.38 -11.12 19.51
CA THR A 287 -10.63 -11.79 18.44
C THR A 287 -11.18 -11.54 17.05
N LEU A 288 -12.45 -11.17 16.93
CA LEU A 288 -13.10 -10.88 15.65
C LEU A 288 -12.92 -9.43 15.19
N ALA A 289 -12.42 -8.53 16.04
CA ALA A 289 -12.35 -7.10 15.75
C ALA A 289 -11.57 -6.78 14.44
N PRO A 290 -10.39 -7.38 14.15
CA PRO A 290 -9.69 -7.12 12.91
C PRO A 290 -10.48 -7.54 11.67
N LEU A 291 -11.09 -8.73 11.67
CA LEU A 291 -11.85 -9.24 10.54
C LEU A 291 -13.20 -8.53 10.40
N SER A 292 -13.80 -8.08 11.50
CA SER A 292 -14.99 -7.22 11.48
C SER A 292 -14.69 -5.86 10.85
N TYR A 293 -13.51 -5.29 11.14
CA TYR A 293 -13.05 -4.07 10.51
C TYR A 293 -12.79 -4.29 9.00
N ARG A 294 -12.16 -5.40 8.63
CA ARG A 294 -12.02 -5.78 7.22
C ARG A 294 -13.39 -5.90 6.53
N TYR A 295 -14.37 -6.56 7.16
CA TYR A 295 -15.73 -6.69 6.64
C TYR A 295 -16.42 -5.34 6.47
N PHE A 296 -16.29 -4.45 7.46
CA PHE A 296 -16.78 -3.06 7.38
C PHE A 296 -16.23 -2.34 6.15
N LEU A 297 -14.92 -2.41 5.90
CA LEU A 297 -14.31 -1.76 4.75
C LEU A 297 -14.77 -2.34 3.41
N LEU A 298 -14.96 -3.67 3.33
CA LEU A 298 -15.43 -4.34 2.11
C LEU A 298 -16.89 -4.03 1.79
N SER A 299 -17.68 -3.57 2.76
CA SER A 299 -19.06 -3.13 2.55
C SER A 299 -19.18 -1.76 1.86
N THR A 300 -18.07 -1.01 1.78
CA THR A 300 -18.05 0.32 1.16
C THR A 300 -17.23 0.27 -0.13
N HIS A 301 -17.78 0.81 -1.22
CA HIS A 301 -17.05 0.90 -2.49
C HIS A 301 -15.70 1.60 -2.29
N TYR A 302 -14.60 1.02 -2.81
CA TYR A 302 -13.24 1.43 -2.50
C TYR A 302 -12.92 2.90 -2.80
N ARG A 303 -13.55 3.53 -3.81
CA ARG A 303 -13.36 4.94 -4.15
C ARG A 303 -14.17 5.92 -3.30
N LYS A 304 -15.21 5.46 -2.62
CA LYS A 304 -16.00 6.31 -1.74
C LYS A 304 -15.28 6.53 -0.41
N ILE A 305 -15.53 7.64 0.24
CA ILE A 305 -15.13 7.85 1.63
C ILE A 305 -15.89 6.84 2.50
N ALA A 306 -15.18 6.08 3.32
CA ALA A 306 -15.80 5.27 4.36
C ALA A 306 -15.87 6.09 5.65
N ASN A 307 -16.99 6.03 6.35
CA ASN A 307 -17.15 6.70 7.63
C ASN A 307 -17.16 5.64 8.74
N PHE A 308 -16.10 5.61 9.51
CA PHE A 308 -15.97 4.69 10.64
C PHE A 308 -16.66 5.28 11.88
N THR A 309 -17.54 4.51 12.47
CA THR A 309 -18.04 4.72 13.83
C THR A 309 -17.99 3.40 14.58
N TRP A 310 -18.04 3.46 15.90
CA TRP A 310 -18.06 2.24 16.71
C TRP A 310 -19.31 1.40 16.47
N GLU A 311 -20.45 2.05 16.28
CA GLU A 311 -21.71 1.40 15.93
C GLU A 311 -21.65 0.68 14.58
N ALA A 312 -20.97 1.29 13.59
CA ALA A 312 -20.75 0.66 12.28
C ALA A 312 -19.85 -0.57 12.39
N LEU A 313 -18.84 -0.55 13.26
CA LEU A 313 -18.00 -1.72 13.55
C LEU A 313 -18.79 -2.82 14.22
N GLU A 314 -19.63 -2.51 15.22
CA GLU A 314 -20.50 -3.49 15.91
C GLU A 314 -21.50 -4.12 14.94
N GLY A 315 -22.08 -3.32 14.03
CA GLY A 315 -22.93 -3.80 12.94
C GLY A 315 -22.19 -4.76 12.00
N ALA A 316 -20.97 -4.39 11.62
CA ALA A 316 -20.10 -5.23 10.77
C ALA A 316 -19.71 -6.54 11.48
N GLN A 317 -19.41 -6.48 12.78
CA GLN A 317 -19.10 -7.66 13.60
C GLN A 317 -20.29 -8.63 13.66
N THR A 318 -21.50 -8.10 13.86
CA THR A 318 -22.72 -8.90 13.85
C THR A 318 -22.96 -9.57 12.50
N ALA A 319 -22.78 -8.83 11.40
CA ALA A 319 -22.95 -9.34 10.05
C ALA A 319 -21.89 -10.40 9.71
N TYR A 320 -20.63 -10.16 10.08
CA TYR A 320 -19.55 -11.11 9.89
C TYR A 320 -19.78 -12.41 10.68
N GLN A 321 -20.23 -12.33 11.94
CA GLN A 321 -20.56 -13.51 12.73
C GLN A 321 -21.69 -14.33 12.11
N LYS A 322 -22.72 -13.67 11.56
CA LYS A 322 -23.80 -14.37 10.84
C LYS A 322 -23.25 -15.10 9.61
N LEU A 323 -22.35 -14.47 8.85
CA LEU A 323 -21.70 -15.09 7.71
C LEU A 323 -20.92 -16.35 8.12
N LEU A 324 -20.13 -16.27 9.19
CA LEU A 324 -19.37 -17.41 9.73
C LEU A 324 -20.30 -18.55 10.13
N ASN A 325 -21.39 -18.26 10.83
CA ASN A 325 -22.39 -19.27 11.24
C ASN A 325 -23.03 -19.95 10.00
N THR A 326 -23.41 -19.16 8.99
CA THR A 326 -23.99 -19.69 7.75
C THR A 326 -23.03 -20.63 7.02
N VAL A 327 -21.74 -20.25 6.92
CA VAL A 327 -20.72 -21.10 6.29
C VAL A 327 -20.50 -22.38 7.09
N ALA A 328 -20.48 -22.29 8.41
CA ALA A 328 -20.35 -23.46 9.27
C ALA A 328 -21.53 -24.43 9.15
N ASP A 329 -22.75 -23.90 9.10
CA ASP A 329 -23.95 -24.71 8.89
C ASP A 329 -23.91 -25.45 7.55
N TRP A 330 -23.47 -24.78 6.48
CA TRP A 330 -23.30 -25.43 5.16
C TRP A 330 -22.24 -26.53 5.15
N GLN A 331 -21.19 -26.39 5.97
CA GLN A 331 -20.13 -27.39 6.10
C GLN A 331 -20.50 -28.53 7.07
N GLY A 332 -21.69 -28.49 7.68
CA GLY A 332 -22.10 -29.44 8.72
C GLY A 332 -21.31 -29.28 10.03
N LEU A 333 -20.59 -28.18 10.17
CA LEU A 333 -19.84 -27.82 11.36
C LEU A 333 -20.77 -27.01 12.27
N SER A 334 -21.39 -27.65 13.27
CA SER A 334 -22.19 -26.92 14.25
C SER A 334 -21.27 -26.04 15.10
N LEU A 335 -21.19 -24.75 14.79
CA LEU A 335 -20.55 -23.73 15.66
C LEU A 335 -21.49 -23.39 16.85
N LYS A 336 -21.93 -24.38 17.58
CA LYS A 336 -22.40 -24.13 18.95
C LYS A 336 -21.15 -23.82 19.76
N ALA A 337 -20.90 -22.54 20.01
CA ALA A 337 -19.83 -22.12 20.91
C ALA A 337 -20.01 -22.86 22.25
N PRO A 338 -19.03 -23.64 22.72
CA PRO A 338 -19.01 -24.08 24.10
C PRO A 338 -18.91 -22.81 24.95
N GLN A 339 -19.78 -22.66 25.93
CA GLN A 339 -19.64 -21.63 26.93
C GLN A 339 -18.27 -21.82 27.60
N GLY A 340 -17.29 -20.96 27.31
CA GLY A 340 -16.01 -20.85 28.02
C GLY A 340 -14.77 -21.38 27.34
N GLU A 341 -14.76 -21.84 26.08
CA GLU A 341 -13.54 -22.22 25.37
C GLU A 341 -13.27 -21.30 24.17
N SER A 342 -12.01 -20.83 24.07
CA SER A 342 -11.53 -20.08 22.91
C SER A 342 -11.66 -20.93 21.64
N LEU A 343 -12.26 -20.36 20.59
CA LEU A 343 -12.32 -20.98 19.25
C LEU A 343 -10.92 -21.39 18.80
N PRO A 344 -10.73 -22.59 18.26
CA PRO A 344 -9.45 -22.98 17.69
C PRO A 344 -9.12 -22.02 16.54
N VAL A 345 -7.93 -21.45 16.59
CA VAL A 345 -7.35 -20.73 15.46
C VAL A 345 -7.28 -21.74 14.30
N ALA A 346 -8.00 -21.48 13.22
CA ALA A 346 -7.98 -22.34 12.06
C ALA A 346 -6.57 -22.28 11.44
N ASP A 347 -5.76 -23.28 11.74
CA ASP A 347 -4.40 -23.47 11.23
C ASP A 347 -4.39 -24.30 9.93
N GLU A 348 -5.52 -24.41 9.26
CA GLU A 348 -5.58 -25.07 7.96
C GLU A 348 -6.42 -24.26 6.99
N THR A 349 -5.79 -23.81 5.90
CA THR A 349 -6.49 -23.42 4.66
C THR A 349 -7.45 -24.53 4.26
N PRO A 350 -8.75 -24.24 4.03
CA PRO A 350 -9.69 -25.26 3.59
C PRO A 350 -9.19 -25.85 2.27
N ARG A 351 -8.82 -27.12 2.26
CA ARG A 351 -8.55 -27.87 1.04
C ARG A 351 -9.89 -28.10 0.35
N GLY A 352 -10.03 -27.54 -0.84
CA GLY A 352 -11.05 -27.94 -1.80
C GLY A 352 -12.39 -27.20 -1.65
N PHE A 353 -12.45 -25.97 -2.19
CA PHE A 353 -13.71 -25.52 -2.74
C PHE A 353 -14.01 -26.36 -3.99
N PRO A 354 -15.21 -26.93 -4.13
CA PRO A 354 -15.63 -27.53 -5.40
C PRO A 354 -15.59 -26.43 -6.47
N SER A 355 -15.06 -26.76 -7.64
CA SER A 355 -15.08 -25.86 -8.78
C SER A 355 -16.53 -25.45 -9.08
N TRP A 356 -16.80 -24.19 -9.20
CA TRP A 356 -18.12 -23.62 -9.47
C TRP A 356 -18.63 -23.93 -10.90
N ASP A 357 -17.90 -24.76 -11.68
CA ASP A 357 -18.20 -25.06 -13.07
C ASP A 357 -19.31 -26.12 -13.30
N GLU A 358 -19.88 -26.67 -12.27
CA GLU A 358 -20.87 -27.77 -12.47
C GLU A 358 -22.33 -27.41 -12.12
N ARG A 359 -22.70 -26.17 -11.83
CA ARG A 359 -24.10 -25.88 -11.44
C ARG A 359 -24.68 -24.54 -11.87
N PHE A 360 -24.17 -23.87 -12.95
CA PHE A 360 -24.95 -22.81 -13.61
C PHE A 360 -24.66 -22.77 -15.12
#